data_1de98485fbb8761669f125b2394e41f5
#
_entry.id   1de98485fbb8761669f125b2394e41f5
#
_cell.length_a   1.000
_cell.length_b   1.000
_cell.length_c   1.000
_cell.angle_alpha   90.00
_cell.angle_beta   90.00
_cell.angle_gamma   90.00
#
_symmetry.space_group_name_H-M   'P 1'
#
loop_
_entity.id
_entity.type
_entity.pdbx_description
1 polymer ?
#
loop_
_entity_poly.entity_id
_entity_poly.type
_entity_poly.pdbx_seq_one_letter_code
_entity_poly.pdbx_strand_id
1 'polypeptide(L)'
;MHNPLDKILSKETKVKILRFLCKTEAEWSGRQIAKEIKVSPAACHKALRELNNEGALLLRGIEKSNLYSLNKENLIVSDLLKPLYERESKIPDEIYEGIVRNISSLVIKDIVSIAVFGSVKKRKERPTSDIDLLVLVKNSENKGEVEEDFGKVNEKSISRFGNTVSPYIQTVEEFNLKYKKGLSLIKNILKSHRLLFGTPLEELL
;
A
#
# COMPACT_ATOMS: atom_id res chain seq x y z
N MET A 1 7.10 -5.68 34.68
CA MET A 1 6.72 -5.06 33.38
C MET A 1 6.14 -6.18 32.55
N HIS A 2 4.83 -6.14 32.28
CA HIS A 2 4.17 -7.24 31.57
C HIS A 2 3.60 -6.72 30.25
N ASN A 3 4.01 -7.31 29.13
CA ASN A 3 3.42 -7.18 27.81
C ASN A 3 3.01 -5.75 27.41
N PRO A 4 3.96 -4.80 27.32
CA PRO A 4 3.63 -3.39 27.02
C PRO A 4 2.89 -3.21 25.70
N LEU A 5 3.12 -4.11 24.72
CA LEU A 5 2.46 -4.08 23.43
C LEU A 5 0.94 -4.30 23.52
N ASP A 6 0.46 -5.09 24.50
CA ASP A 6 -0.97 -5.33 24.69
C ASP A 6 -1.75 -4.03 24.95
N LYS A 7 -1.13 -3.09 25.65
CA LYS A 7 -1.71 -1.77 25.91
C LYS A 7 -1.50 -0.80 24.78
N ILE A 8 -0.29 -0.78 24.20
CA ILE A 8 0.12 0.15 23.15
C ILE A 8 -0.64 -0.14 21.84
N LEU A 9 -0.82 -1.40 21.46
CA LEU A 9 -1.47 -1.83 20.22
C LEU A 9 -2.93 -2.25 20.39
N SER A 10 -3.53 -2.01 21.54
CA SER A 10 -4.86 -2.52 21.92
C SER A 10 -6.04 -2.03 21.07
N LYS A 11 -5.88 -0.97 20.30
CA LYS A 11 -6.97 -0.33 19.52
C LYS A 11 -6.47 0.15 18.17
N GLU A 12 -7.30 0.02 17.14
CA GLU A 12 -7.01 0.51 15.78
C GLU A 12 -6.56 1.98 15.75
N THR A 13 -7.19 2.85 16.56
CA THR A 13 -6.82 4.27 16.64
C THR A 13 -5.39 4.45 17.12
N LYS A 14 -4.93 3.68 18.10
CA LYS A 14 -3.54 3.73 18.60
C LYS A 14 -2.57 3.27 17.52
N VAL A 15 -2.87 2.18 16.84
CA VAL A 15 -2.09 1.65 15.72
C VAL A 15 -1.95 2.69 14.60
N LYS A 16 -3.06 3.37 14.23
CA LYS A 16 -3.04 4.44 13.24
C LYS A 16 -2.20 5.65 13.66
N ILE A 17 -2.29 6.07 14.93
CA ILE A 17 -1.49 7.17 15.48
C ILE A 17 0.01 6.83 15.40
N LEU A 18 0.39 5.65 15.90
CA LEU A 18 1.79 5.22 15.90
C LEU A 18 2.34 5.11 14.48
N ARG A 19 1.60 4.47 13.57
CA ARG A 19 1.98 4.40 12.15
C ARG A 19 2.19 5.77 11.54
N PHE A 20 1.29 6.73 11.80
CA PHE A 20 1.40 8.09 11.31
C PHE A 20 2.63 8.81 11.85
N LEU A 21 2.86 8.74 13.16
CA LEU A 21 3.99 9.40 13.80
C LEU A 21 5.33 8.74 13.45
N CYS A 22 5.39 7.40 13.30
CA CYS A 22 6.58 6.72 12.81
C CYS A 22 6.94 7.13 11.38
N LYS A 23 5.93 7.40 10.54
CA LYS A 23 6.15 7.82 9.15
C LYS A 23 6.61 9.27 9.04
N THR A 24 6.06 10.16 9.86
CA THR A 24 6.30 11.60 9.74
C THR A 24 7.48 12.10 10.56
N GLU A 25 7.80 11.38 11.64
CA GLU A 25 8.85 11.71 12.62
C GLU A 25 8.81 13.15 13.17
N ALA A 26 7.65 13.79 13.12
CA ALA A 26 7.44 15.19 13.50
C ALA A 26 6.46 15.33 14.67
N GLU A 27 6.39 16.53 15.22
CA GLU A 27 5.41 16.92 16.25
C GLU A 27 4.09 17.33 15.59
N TRP A 28 2.97 16.86 16.12
CA TRP A 28 1.64 17.13 15.60
C TRP A 28 0.64 17.41 16.72
N SER A 29 -0.28 18.34 16.48
CA SER A 29 -1.42 18.53 17.39
C SER A 29 -2.42 17.37 17.26
N GLY A 30 -3.15 17.07 18.34
CA GLY A 30 -4.15 16.02 18.34
C GLY A 30 -5.24 16.20 17.28
N ARG A 31 -5.59 17.46 16.93
CA ARG A 31 -6.55 17.76 15.85
C ARG A 31 -6.00 17.41 14.46
N GLN A 32 -4.75 17.75 14.21
CA GLN A 32 -4.08 17.42 12.94
C GLN A 32 -3.97 15.91 12.79
N ILE A 33 -3.50 15.20 13.84
CA ILE A 33 -3.44 13.74 13.82
C ILE A 33 -4.81 13.14 13.51
N ALA A 34 -5.87 13.56 14.22
CA ALA A 34 -7.22 13.05 14.01
C ALA A 34 -7.70 13.21 12.55
N LYS A 35 -7.41 14.37 11.93
CA LYS A 35 -7.72 14.66 10.53
C LYS A 35 -6.96 13.73 9.57
N GLU A 36 -5.65 13.59 9.77
CA GLU A 36 -4.80 12.77 8.89
C GLU A 36 -5.14 11.28 8.94
N ILE A 37 -5.38 10.74 10.14
CA ILE A 37 -5.73 9.32 10.30
C ILE A 37 -7.24 9.03 10.19
N LYS A 38 -8.06 10.06 9.90
CA LYS A 38 -9.52 9.99 9.69
C LYS A 38 -10.29 9.32 10.83
N VAL A 39 -10.05 9.78 12.04
CA VAL A 39 -10.79 9.35 13.25
C VAL A 39 -11.44 10.57 13.92
N SER A 40 -12.41 10.31 14.81
CA SER A 40 -13.02 11.40 15.58
C SER A 40 -12.00 12.05 16.54
N PRO A 41 -12.06 13.37 16.74
CA PRO A 41 -11.17 14.06 17.68
C PRO A 41 -11.19 13.46 19.09
N ALA A 42 -12.36 13.05 19.58
CA ALA A 42 -12.51 12.43 20.90
C ALA A 42 -11.77 11.10 21.01
N ALA A 43 -11.92 10.21 20.00
CA ALA A 43 -11.21 8.93 19.96
C ALA A 43 -9.68 9.14 19.86
N CYS A 44 -9.25 10.10 19.03
CA CYS A 44 -7.83 10.45 18.89
C CYS A 44 -7.25 10.95 20.22
N HIS A 45 -7.92 11.91 20.87
CA HIS A 45 -7.47 12.45 22.16
C HIS A 45 -7.37 11.39 23.25
N LYS A 46 -8.34 10.48 23.34
CA LYS A 46 -8.28 9.36 24.27
C LYS A 46 -7.07 8.48 24.01
N ALA A 47 -6.86 8.08 22.76
CA ALA A 47 -5.76 7.22 22.36
C ALA A 47 -4.39 7.89 22.57
N LEU A 48 -4.23 9.19 22.24
CA LEU A 48 -3.02 9.96 22.48
C LEU A 48 -2.65 10.02 23.97
N ARG A 49 -3.64 10.24 24.84
CA ARG A 49 -3.43 10.24 26.29
C ARG A 49 -2.98 8.87 26.80
N GLU A 50 -3.66 7.81 26.34
CA GLU A 50 -3.29 6.44 26.70
C GLU A 50 -1.87 6.10 26.24
N LEU A 51 -1.48 6.45 25.01
CA LEU A 51 -0.13 6.22 24.48
C LEU A 51 0.95 7.05 25.21
N ASN A 52 0.63 8.28 25.60
CA ASN A 52 1.53 9.10 26.42
C ASN A 52 1.72 8.50 27.83
N ASN A 53 0.64 8.03 28.46
CA ASN A 53 0.72 7.36 29.77
C ASN A 53 1.55 6.06 29.71
N GLU A 54 1.54 5.34 28.60
CA GLU A 54 2.40 4.17 28.38
C GLU A 54 3.85 4.54 27.97
N GLY A 55 4.17 5.85 27.91
CA GLY A 55 5.49 6.35 27.58
C GLY A 55 5.88 6.22 26.10
N ALA A 56 4.96 5.83 25.22
CA ALA A 56 5.22 5.70 23.78
C ALA A 56 5.27 7.06 23.07
N LEU A 57 4.56 8.07 23.61
CA LEU A 57 4.56 9.42 23.07
C LEU A 57 5.06 10.44 24.12
N LEU A 58 5.67 11.49 23.61
CA LEU A 58 5.96 12.71 24.35
C LEU A 58 4.85 13.72 24.10
N LEU A 59 4.52 14.51 25.12
CA LEU A 59 3.58 15.62 25.07
C LEU A 59 4.31 16.89 25.39
N ARG A 60 4.26 17.87 24.47
CA ARG A 60 4.78 19.23 24.68
C ARG A 60 3.64 20.24 24.57
N GLY A 61 3.42 20.99 25.66
CA GLY A 61 2.49 22.11 25.67
C GLY A 61 3.09 23.33 24.99
N ILE A 62 2.38 23.93 24.05
CA ILE A 62 2.71 25.23 23.44
C ILE A 62 1.48 26.12 23.52
N GLU A 63 1.55 27.17 24.32
CA GLU A 63 0.46 28.14 24.55
C GLU A 63 -0.90 27.46 24.77
N LYS A 64 -1.76 27.42 23.74
CA LYS A 64 -3.11 26.83 23.79
C LYS A 64 -3.21 25.45 23.11
N SER A 65 -2.08 24.85 22.72
CA SER A 65 -2.09 23.56 22.00
C SER A 65 -1.11 22.56 22.61
N ASN A 66 -1.51 21.31 22.54
CA ASN A 66 -0.66 20.17 22.89
C ASN A 66 -0.14 19.50 21.61
N LEU A 67 1.19 19.37 21.52
CA LEU A 67 1.87 18.64 20.45
C LEU A 67 2.32 17.27 20.95
N TYR A 68 2.18 16.28 20.10
CA TYR A 68 2.56 14.90 20.35
C TYR A 68 3.63 14.45 19.36
N SER A 69 4.65 13.76 19.86
CA SER A 69 5.70 13.11 19.07
C SER A 69 6.02 11.73 19.62
N LEU A 70 6.75 10.92 18.86
CA LEU A 70 7.25 9.65 19.37
C LEU A 70 8.30 9.89 20.46
N ASN A 71 8.22 9.07 21.51
CA ASN A 71 9.30 8.99 22.50
C ASN A 71 10.40 8.05 21.97
N LYS A 72 11.39 8.62 21.29
CA LYS A 72 12.47 7.86 20.65
C LYS A 72 13.43 7.21 21.66
N GLU A 73 13.40 7.63 22.93
CA GLU A 73 14.21 7.04 24.01
C GLU A 73 13.55 5.81 24.62
N ASN A 74 12.25 5.61 24.36
CA ASN A 74 11.53 4.42 24.80
C ASN A 74 11.92 3.22 23.93
N LEU A 75 12.52 2.19 24.53
CA LEU A 75 12.97 0.97 23.83
C LEU A 75 11.86 0.26 23.02
N ILE A 76 10.62 0.31 23.49
CA ILE A 76 9.49 -0.25 22.73
C ILE A 76 9.28 0.53 21.44
N VAL A 77 9.46 1.83 21.47
CA VAL A 77 9.32 2.69 20.29
C VAL A 77 10.51 2.51 19.34
N SER A 78 11.74 2.63 19.83
CA SER A 78 12.96 2.56 19.01
C SER A 78 13.18 1.17 18.40
N ASP A 79 13.07 0.13 19.20
CA ASP A 79 13.54 -1.21 18.83
C ASP A 79 12.44 -2.11 18.28
N LEU A 80 11.17 -1.80 18.57
CA LEU A 80 10.04 -2.63 18.10
C LEU A 80 9.10 -1.87 17.17
N LEU A 81 8.54 -0.72 17.59
CA LEU A 81 7.48 -0.07 16.83
C LEU A 81 8.01 0.62 15.57
N LYS A 82 9.10 1.34 15.66
CA LYS A 82 9.69 2.03 14.50
C LYS A 82 10.11 1.04 13.41
N PRO A 83 10.91 0.00 13.67
CA PRO A 83 11.25 -1.02 12.68
C PRO A 83 10.02 -1.76 12.12
N LEU A 84 9.00 -2.02 12.96
CA LEU A 84 7.75 -2.65 12.53
C LEU A 84 7.05 -1.82 11.46
N TYR A 85 6.84 -0.53 11.71
CA TYR A 85 6.14 0.34 10.75
C TYR A 85 6.98 0.69 9.54
N GLU A 86 8.30 0.78 9.66
CA GLU A 86 9.21 0.89 8.52
C GLU A 86 9.12 -0.35 7.63
N ARG A 87 9.07 -1.53 8.22
CA ARG A 87 8.90 -2.80 7.50
C ARG A 87 7.53 -2.89 6.83
N GLU A 88 6.46 -2.54 7.57
CA GLU A 88 5.10 -2.49 7.04
C GLU A 88 4.98 -1.58 5.81
N SER A 89 5.67 -0.43 5.81
CA SER A 89 5.62 0.53 4.71
C SER A 89 6.23 0.03 3.41
N LYS A 90 7.11 -0.98 3.46
CA LYS A 90 7.79 -1.59 2.30
C LYS A 90 7.01 -2.76 1.69
N ILE A 91 6.04 -3.32 2.43
CA ILE A 91 5.28 -4.50 1.98
C ILE A 91 4.62 -4.29 0.60
N PRO A 92 3.93 -3.15 0.31
CA PRO A 92 3.32 -2.97 -1.01
C PRO A 92 4.32 -3.02 -2.15
N ASP A 93 5.48 -2.40 -1.99
CA ASP A 93 6.52 -2.43 -3.02
C ASP A 93 7.08 -3.84 -3.23
N GLU A 94 7.30 -4.59 -2.15
CA GLU A 94 7.74 -5.99 -2.23
C GLU A 94 6.72 -6.91 -2.88
N ILE A 95 5.42 -6.65 -2.69
CA ILE A 95 4.36 -7.38 -3.40
C ILE A 95 4.50 -7.15 -4.90
N TYR A 96 4.61 -5.90 -5.35
CA TYR A 96 4.71 -5.56 -6.76
C TYR A 96 6.00 -6.10 -7.41
N GLU A 97 7.14 -5.95 -6.74
CA GLU A 97 8.39 -6.56 -7.17
C GLU A 97 8.30 -8.08 -7.22
N GLY A 98 7.63 -8.68 -6.23
CA GLY A 98 7.41 -10.11 -6.16
C GLY A 98 6.54 -10.63 -7.32
N ILE A 99 5.51 -9.88 -7.73
CA ILE A 99 4.69 -10.22 -8.89
C ILE A 99 5.58 -10.29 -10.14
N VAL A 100 6.32 -9.23 -10.46
CA VAL A 100 7.17 -9.17 -11.66
C VAL A 100 8.26 -10.24 -11.63
N ARG A 101 8.92 -10.43 -10.49
CA ARG A 101 10.00 -11.42 -10.32
C ARG A 101 9.54 -12.87 -10.49
N ASN A 102 8.28 -13.17 -10.20
CA ASN A 102 7.73 -14.51 -10.30
C ASN A 102 7.19 -14.85 -11.70
N ILE A 103 7.14 -13.91 -12.64
CA ILE A 103 6.83 -14.17 -14.04
C ILE A 103 8.01 -14.93 -14.65
N SER A 104 7.71 -15.98 -15.42
CA SER A 104 8.78 -16.78 -16.04
C SER A 104 9.58 -15.97 -17.06
N SER A 105 10.86 -16.32 -17.20
CA SER A 105 11.76 -15.67 -18.18
C SER A 105 11.35 -15.90 -19.65
N LEU A 106 10.53 -16.89 -19.91
CA LEU A 106 9.99 -17.17 -21.25
C LEU A 106 8.83 -16.21 -21.55
N VAL A 107 7.92 -16.03 -20.60
CA VAL A 107 6.70 -15.23 -20.74
C VAL A 107 6.99 -13.72 -20.70
N ILE A 108 7.92 -13.28 -19.86
CA ILE A 108 8.21 -11.86 -19.68
C ILE A 108 8.66 -11.16 -20.98
N LYS A 109 9.24 -11.90 -21.92
CA LYS A 109 9.70 -11.40 -23.23
C LYS A 109 8.54 -10.95 -24.13
N ASP A 110 7.37 -11.52 -23.93
CA ASP A 110 6.16 -11.23 -24.70
C ASP A 110 5.28 -10.17 -24.07
N ILE A 111 5.64 -9.75 -22.86
CA ILE A 111 4.97 -8.68 -22.13
C ILE A 111 5.60 -7.34 -22.50
N VAL A 112 4.78 -6.40 -22.95
CA VAL A 112 5.17 -5.03 -23.30
C VAL A 112 5.11 -4.11 -22.09
N SER A 113 4.04 -4.27 -21.26
CA SER A 113 3.85 -3.43 -20.10
C SER A 113 3.01 -4.16 -19.03
N ILE A 114 3.35 -3.92 -17.76
CA ILE A 114 2.54 -4.31 -16.60
C ILE A 114 2.32 -3.07 -15.76
N ALA A 115 1.06 -2.74 -15.51
CA ALA A 115 0.69 -1.64 -14.66
C ALA A 115 -0.37 -2.07 -13.63
N VAL A 116 -0.19 -1.71 -12.36
CA VAL A 116 -1.20 -1.88 -11.34
C VAL A 116 -2.18 -0.70 -11.37
N PHE A 117 -3.47 -0.98 -11.24
CA PHE A 117 -4.52 0.03 -11.27
C PHE A 117 -5.59 -0.22 -10.18
N GLY A 118 -6.66 0.57 -10.13
CA GLY A 118 -7.76 0.36 -9.19
C GLY A 118 -7.55 0.99 -7.81
N SER A 119 -7.72 0.22 -6.74
CA SER A 119 -7.72 0.72 -5.35
C SER A 119 -6.37 1.21 -4.83
N VAL A 120 -5.29 0.97 -5.56
CA VAL A 120 -3.90 1.27 -5.19
C VAL A 120 -3.68 2.73 -4.75
N LYS A 121 -4.36 3.69 -5.37
CA LYS A 121 -4.30 5.09 -4.94
C LYS A 121 -5.16 5.42 -3.72
N LYS A 122 -6.16 4.60 -3.39
CA LYS A 122 -7.14 4.95 -2.34
C LYS A 122 -6.70 4.57 -0.94
N ARG A 123 -5.54 3.88 -0.76
CA ARG A 123 -5.06 3.40 0.57
C ARG A 123 -6.19 2.79 1.41
N LYS A 124 -7.18 2.18 0.75
CA LYS A 124 -8.30 1.47 1.35
C LYS A 124 -8.11 -0.05 1.22
N GLU A 125 -6.88 -0.46 0.99
CA GLU A 125 -6.52 -1.86 0.86
C GLU A 125 -6.88 -2.58 2.16
N ARG A 126 -7.85 -3.46 2.05
CA ARG A 126 -8.00 -4.52 3.05
C ARG A 126 -6.88 -5.52 2.77
N PRO A 127 -6.36 -6.22 3.78
CA PRO A 127 -5.33 -7.23 3.60
C PRO A 127 -5.68 -8.34 2.57
N THR A 128 -6.92 -8.39 2.13
CA THR A 128 -7.50 -9.37 1.19
C THR A 128 -8.05 -8.74 -0.09
N SER A 129 -7.61 -7.52 -0.47
CA SER A 129 -8.07 -6.90 -1.71
C SER A 129 -7.32 -7.44 -2.91
N ASP A 130 -8.04 -7.65 -4.02
CA ASP A 130 -7.46 -8.04 -5.30
C ASP A 130 -6.51 -6.96 -5.82
N ILE A 131 -5.41 -7.39 -6.41
CA ILE A 131 -4.44 -6.55 -7.09
C ILE A 131 -4.76 -6.59 -8.57
N ASP A 132 -5.44 -5.55 -9.05
CA ASP A 132 -5.81 -5.43 -10.45
C ASP A 132 -4.59 -5.01 -11.29
N LEU A 133 -4.21 -5.83 -12.26
CA LEU A 133 -3.11 -5.56 -13.17
C LEU A 133 -3.60 -5.42 -14.61
N LEU A 134 -3.17 -4.39 -15.31
CA LEU A 134 -3.18 -4.36 -16.76
C LEU A 134 -1.89 -4.98 -17.25
N VAL A 135 -2.01 -6.00 -18.10
CA VAL A 135 -0.87 -6.68 -18.74
C VAL A 135 -1.02 -6.53 -20.25
N LEU A 136 -0.12 -5.80 -20.88
CA LEU A 136 -0.08 -5.62 -22.31
C LEU A 136 0.92 -6.57 -22.94
N VAL A 137 0.46 -7.38 -23.89
CA VAL A 137 1.27 -8.36 -24.62
C VAL A 137 1.44 -7.94 -26.09
N LYS A 138 2.47 -8.47 -26.73
CA LYS A 138 2.79 -8.20 -28.14
C LYS A 138 1.68 -8.70 -29.07
N ASN A 139 1.30 -9.97 -28.91
CA ASN A 139 0.38 -10.69 -29.83
C ASN A 139 -0.71 -11.43 -29.06
N SER A 140 -1.83 -11.70 -29.72
CA SER A 140 -2.95 -12.43 -29.12
C SER A 140 -2.59 -13.87 -28.76
N GLU A 141 -1.70 -14.49 -29.51
CA GLU A 141 -1.22 -15.87 -29.30
C GLU A 141 -0.54 -16.06 -27.96
N ASN A 142 0.14 -15.00 -27.44
CA ASN A 142 0.84 -15.05 -26.18
C ASN A 142 -0.07 -14.98 -24.94
N LYS A 143 -1.36 -14.64 -25.12
CA LYS A 143 -2.28 -14.40 -23.97
C LYS A 143 -2.46 -15.64 -23.11
N GLY A 144 -2.61 -16.82 -23.73
CA GLY A 144 -2.83 -18.06 -22.98
C GLY A 144 -1.66 -18.44 -22.08
N GLU A 145 -0.44 -18.35 -22.59
CA GLU A 145 0.77 -18.62 -21.81
C GLU A 145 0.95 -17.61 -20.67
N VAL A 146 0.68 -16.34 -20.95
CA VAL A 146 0.72 -15.28 -19.94
C VAL A 146 -0.32 -15.52 -18.85
N GLU A 147 -1.54 -15.90 -19.21
CA GLU A 147 -2.62 -16.19 -18.26
C GLU A 147 -2.27 -17.38 -17.34
N GLU A 148 -1.72 -18.45 -17.91
CA GLU A 148 -1.27 -19.62 -17.14
C GLU A 148 -0.15 -19.25 -16.15
N ASP A 149 0.83 -18.46 -16.60
CA ASP A 149 1.96 -18.03 -15.75
C ASP A 149 1.48 -17.12 -14.62
N PHE A 150 0.52 -16.20 -14.90
CA PHE A 150 -0.11 -15.39 -13.86
C PHE A 150 -0.96 -16.21 -12.87
N GLY A 151 -1.47 -17.38 -13.26
CA GLY A 151 -2.05 -18.35 -12.33
C GLY A 151 -1.05 -18.77 -11.25
N LYS A 152 0.18 -19.13 -11.66
CA LYS A 152 1.29 -19.50 -10.75
C LYS A 152 1.74 -18.32 -9.87
N VAL A 153 1.79 -17.10 -10.46
CA VAL A 153 2.10 -15.86 -9.73
C VAL A 153 1.04 -15.61 -8.66
N ASN A 154 -0.23 -15.81 -8.98
CA ASN A 154 -1.35 -15.63 -8.06
C ASN A 154 -1.26 -16.58 -6.86
N GLU A 155 -1.01 -17.88 -7.06
CA GLU A 155 -0.83 -18.86 -5.99
C GLU A 155 0.28 -18.42 -5.01
N LYS A 156 1.43 -17.99 -5.53
CA LYS A 156 2.54 -17.48 -4.72
C LYS A 156 2.17 -16.19 -3.96
N SER A 157 1.41 -15.29 -4.60
CA SER A 157 0.95 -14.04 -3.99
C SER A 157 0.00 -14.32 -2.83
N ILE A 158 -0.99 -15.19 -3.02
CA ILE A 158 -1.94 -15.60 -1.98
C ILE A 158 -1.17 -16.23 -0.80
N SER A 159 -0.28 -17.17 -1.07
CA SER A 159 0.49 -17.87 -0.02
C SER A 159 1.37 -16.92 0.80
N ARG A 160 2.00 -15.94 0.15
CA ARG A 160 2.98 -15.06 0.81
C ARG A 160 2.38 -13.80 1.42
N PHE A 161 1.35 -13.24 0.78
CA PHE A 161 0.81 -11.91 1.12
C PHE A 161 -0.67 -11.91 1.42
N GLY A 162 -1.40 -13.00 1.08
CA GLY A 162 -2.85 -13.07 1.24
C GLY A 162 -3.64 -12.28 0.21
N ASN A 163 -2.98 -11.77 -0.85
CA ASN A 163 -3.62 -10.98 -1.90
C ASN A 163 -3.80 -11.81 -3.18
N THR A 164 -4.96 -11.68 -3.81
CA THR A 164 -5.23 -12.22 -5.15
C THR A 164 -4.69 -11.27 -6.21
N VAL A 165 -4.10 -11.81 -7.27
CA VAL A 165 -3.65 -11.06 -8.44
C VAL A 165 -4.61 -11.31 -9.58
N SER A 166 -5.24 -10.25 -10.10
CA SER A 166 -6.23 -10.30 -11.18
C SER A 166 -5.68 -9.61 -12.43
N PRO A 167 -5.08 -10.35 -13.38
CA PRO A 167 -4.53 -9.79 -14.61
C PRO A 167 -5.64 -9.51 -15.62
N TYR A 168 -5.68 -8.28 -16.15
CA TYR A 168 -6.45 -7.88 -17.31
C TYR A 168 -5.52 -7.86 -18.52
N ILE A 169 -5.46 -8.98 -19.25
CA ILE A 169 -4.50 -9.20 -20.35
C ILE A 169 -5.10 -8.69 -21.66
N GLN A 170 -4.37 -7.82 -22.36
CA GLN A 170 -4.73 -7.24 -23.65
C GLN A 170 -3.52 -7.20 -24.56
N THR A 171 -3.73 -7.17 -25.89
CA THR A 171 -2.68 -6.72 -26.80
C THR A 171 -2.59 -5.18 -26.78
N VAL A 172 -1.47 -4.64 -27.23
CA VAL A 172 -1.30 -3.19 -27.41
C VAL A 172 -2.37 -2.64 -28.37
N GLU A 173 -2.68 -3.38 -29.43
CA GLU A 173 -3.73 -2.99 -30.40
C GLU A 173 -5.11 -2.93 -29.78
N GLU A 174 -5.50 -3.93 -28.98
CA GLU A 174 -6.79 -3.95 -28.28
C GLU A 174 -6.90 -2.81 -27.27
N PHE A 175 -5.82 -2.53 -26.56
CA PHE A 175 -5.75 -1.42 -25.61
C PHE A 175 -5.99 -0.09 -26.34
N ASN A 176 -5.30 0.15 -27.49
CA ASN A 176 -5.45 1.34 -28.31
C ASN A 176 -6.86 1.47 -28.92
N LEU A 177 -7.44 0.38 -29.39
CA LEU A 177 -8.81 0.39 -29.89
C LEU A 177 -9.82 0.78 -28.82
N LYS A 178 -9.64 0.24 -27.61
CA LYS A 178 -10.49 0.55 -26.45
C LYS A 178 -10.31 2.00 -25.98
N TYR A 179 -9.09 2.52 -26.04
CA TYR A 179 -8.80 3.93 -25.76
C TYR A 179 -9.51 4.85 -26.76
N LYS A 180 -9.37 4.60 -28.07
CA LYS A 180 -10.03 5.36 -29.15
C LYS A 180 -11.55 5.31 -29.03
N LYS A 181 -12.14 4.18 -28.63
CA LYS A 181 -13.57 4.03 -28.32
C LYS A 181 -13.99 4.74 -27.03
N GLY A 182 -13.06 5.29 -26.27
CA GLY A 182 -13.35 6.06 -25.07
C GLY A 182 -13.82 5.26 -23.87
N LEU A 183 -13.51 3.95 -23.79
CA LEU A 183 -13.94 3.08 -22.69
C LEU A 183 -13.49 3.64 -21.33
N SER A 184 -14.46 3.72 -20.42
CA SER A 184 -14.25 4.30 -19.08
C SER A 184 -13.16 3.58 -18.27
N LEU A 185 -13.05 2.25 -18.42
CA LEU A 185 -12.02 1.46 -17.75
C LEU A 185 -10.63 1.94 -18.15
N ILE A 186 -10.34 2.07 -19.45
CA ILE A 186 -9.03 2.49 -19.96
C ILE A 186 -8.70 3.91 -19.51
N LYS A 187 -9.68 4.84 -19.60
CA LYS A 187 -9.51 6.20 -19.09
C LYS A 187 -9.19 6.24 -17.58
N ASN A 188 -9.81 5.36 -16.80
CA ASN A 188 -9.56 5.28 -15.36
C ASN A 188 -8.17 4.69 -15.06
N ILE A 189 -7.74 3.68 -15.82
CA ILE A 189 -6.39 3.12 -15.73
C ILE A 189 -5.36 4.20 -16.00
N LEU A 190 -5.46 4.91 -17.12
CA LEU A 190 -4.53 5.98 -17.49
C LEU A 190 -4.47 7.13 -16.46
N LYS A 191 -5.60 7.48 -15.84
CA LYS A 191 -5.62 8.49 -14.77
C LYS A 191 -4.93 8.06 -13.48
N SER A 192 -4.87 6.76 -13.20
CA SER A 192 -4.47 6.26 -11.91
C SER A 192 -3.91 4.84 -11.99
N HIS A 193 -2.69 4.73 -12.48
CA HIS A 193 -1.93 3.48 -12.49
C HIS A 193 -0.51 3.71 -11.93
N ARG A 194 0.19 2.61 -11.69
CA ARG A 194 1.63 2.57 -11.40
C ARG A 194 2.25 1.53 -12.32
N LEU A 195 3.21 1.94 -13.13
CA LEU A 195 4.00 1.03 -13.96
C LEU A 195 4.83 0.12 -13.05
N LEU A 196 4.78 -1.18 -13.30
CA LEU A 196 5.60 -2.19 -12.63
C LEU A 196 6.69 -2.73 -13.54
N PHE A 197 6.43 -2.85 -14.84
CA PHE A 197 7.38 -3.39 -15.83
C PHE A 197 7.08 -2.85 -17.22
N GLY A 198 8.14 -2.68 -18.03
CA GLY A 198 8.06 -2.42 -19.47
C GLY A 198 7.82 -0.94 -19.81
N THR A 199 7.14 -0.69 -20.92
CA THR A 199 6.92 0.64 -21.50
C THR A 199 5.78 1.37 -20.79
N PRO A 200 5.91 2.69 -20.48
CA PRO A 200 4.82 3.51 -19.96
C PRO A 200 3.59 3.45 -20.85
N LEU A 201 2.38 3.39 -20.24
CA LEU A 201 1.13 3.23 -20.99
C LEU A 201 0.87 4.40 -21.95
N GLU A 202 1.31 5.59 -21.60
CA GLU A 202 1.16 6.82 -22.38
C GLU A 202 1.98 6.79 -23.69
N GLU A 203 3.08 6.04 -23.71
CA GLU A 203 3.94 5.89 -24.90
C GLU A 203 3.39 4.83 -25.87
N LEU A 204 2.39 4.08 -25.47
CA LEU A 204 1.78 3.00 -26.25
C LEU A 204 0.47 3.43 -26.97
N LEU A 205 0.06 4.70 -26.84
CA LEU A 205 -1.20 5.24 -27.39
C LEU A 205 -1.08 5.77 -28.83
#